data_341a4fd11bdd18414b3109c43fa8f46d
#
_entry.id   341a4fd11bdd18414b3109c43fa8f46d
#
_cell.length_a   1.000
_cell.length_b   1.000
_cell.length_c   1.000
_cell.angle_alpha   90.00
_cell.angle_beta   90.00
_cell.angle_gamma   90.00
#
_symmetry.space_group_name_H-M   'P 1'
#
loop_
_entity.id
_entity.type
_entity.pdbx_description
1 polymer ?
#
loop_
_entity_poly.entity_id
_entity_poly.type
_entity_poly.pdbx_seq_one_letter_code
_entity_poly.pdbx_strand_id
1 'polypeptide(L)'
;MSYELTKKLQSVEAYDPVSAEYAIHLDANESFIDIGSDAPEIAEKIANEIKNVSLNRYPDPKASGPVAAFSEYYGIPTKYITAGNGSDELISLIVENFLEKGDTLLTLSPDFSMYAFYGSLSELKVHAMPKEDNLTVSIPKIVEFCNNNDVKAVIFSNPCNPTSIGISREDIIRLVKNLFCLVIVDEAYMDFWDQSVLDAVSEYDNLIVLKTCSKAMGMAAVRMGFAVACENITNALRTVKSPYNTDTISQIIAKTVLMEKDYLKGCTERIIESRKKLNKALIEFAAEYPKFDKVYESVTNFVFIKTAAAQEIADKLAERLISVRRFGTAYLRITAGSDSENEALMKALHEIAAETSEKA
;
A
#
# COMPACT_ATOMS: atom_id res chain seq x y z
N MET A 1 -3.01 18.83 -39.26
CA MET A 1 -2.94 19.37 -37.88
C MET A 1 -2.86 18.17 -36.95
N SER A 2 -1.84 18.06 -36.12
CA SER A 2 -1.74 17.03 -35.05
C SER A 2 -2.41 17.58 -33.79
N TYR A 3 -3.06 16.71 -33.04
CA TYR A 3 -3.60 17.06 -31.71
C TYR A 3 -2.43 17.32 -30.74
N GLU A 4 -2.46 18.45 -30.08
CA GLU A 4 -1.46 18.78 -29.03
C GLU A 4 -1.98 18.40 -27.65
N LEU A 5 -1.19 17.61 -26.93
CA LEU A 5 -1.50 17.25 -25.53
C LEU A 5 -1.44 18.50 -24.64
N THR A 6 -2.29 18.53 -23.61
CA THR A 6 -2.24 19.60 -22.61
C THR A 6 -0.89 19.62 -21.88
N LYS A 7 -0.45 20.79 -21.40
CA LYS A 7 0.79 20.92 -20.61
C LYS A 7 0.85 19.96 -19.44
N LYS A 8 -0.28 19.72 -18.78
CA LYS A 8 -0.46 18.75 -17.71
C LYS A 8 -0.01 17.35 -18.12
N LEU A 9 -0.46 16.86 -19.27
CA LEU A 9 -0.10 15.52 -19.75
C LEU A 9 1.33 15.42 -20.28
N GLN A 10 1.88 16.52 -20.77
CA GLN A 10 3.29 16.58 -21.23
C GLN A 10 4.29 16.50 -20.06
N SER A 11 3.90 16.86 -18.83
CA SER A 11 4.76 16.90 -17.65
C SER A 11 4.66 15.66 -16.75
N VAL A 12 3.80 14.70 -17.09
CA VAL A 12 3.57 13.51 -16.28
C VAL A 12 4.38 12.34 -16.82
N GLU A 13 5.20 11.74 -15.99
CA GLU A 13 5.88 10.48 -16.27
C GLU A 13 4.97 9.29 -15.93
N ALA A 14 4.89 8.33 -16.86
CA ALA A 14 4.13 7.11 -16.62
C ALA A 14 4.79 6.29 -15.49
N TYR A 15 3.98 5.71 -14.62
CA TYR A 15 4.48 4.68 -13.70
C TYR A 15 4.87 3.45 -14.52
N ASP A 16 6.15 3.07 -14.45
CA ASP A 16 6.70 1.91 -15.15
C ASP A 16 6.89 0.74 -14.16
N PRO A 17 5.97 -0.25 -14.16
CA PRO A 17 6.14 -1.45 -13.36
C PRO A 17 7.27 -2.31 -13.94
N VAL A 18 7.91 -3.10 -13.10
CA VAL A 18 8.91 -4.07 -13.55
C VAL A 18 8.21 -5.11 -14.43
N SER A 19 8.56 -5.15 -15.72
CA SER A 19 7.89 -5.97 -16.74
C SER A 19 8.67 -7.24 -17.14
N ALA A 20 9.86 -7.45 -16.59
CA ALA A 20 10.66 -8.64 -16.90
C ALA A 20 10.10 -9.90 -16.22
N GLU A 21 10.29 -11.06 -16.86
CA GLU A 21 9.94 -12.34 -16.27
C GLU A 21 10.99 -12.73 -15.22
N TYR A 22 10.55 -12.82 -13.96
CA TYR A 22 11.37 -13.30 -12.85
C TYR A 22 10.83 -14.64 -12.33
N ALA A 23 11.71 -15.44 -11.76
CA ALA A 23 11.31 -16.66 -11.07
C ALA A 23 10.82 -16.40 -9.65
N ILE A 24 11.33 -15.33 -9.02
CA ILE A 24 11.00 -14.93 -7.66
C ILE A 24 10.68 -13.43 -7.65
N HIS A 25 9.44 -13.09 -7.21
CA HIS A 25 8.93 -11.73 -7.17
C HIS A 25 8.90 -11.17 -5.75
N LEU A 26 9.90 -10.33 -5.40
CA LEU A 26 10.00 -9.69 -4.08
C LEU A 26 9.97 -8.15 -4.18
N ASP A 27 9.35 -7.59 -5.23
CA ASP A 27 9.36 -6.16 -5.56
C ASP A 27 8.03 -5.44 -5.34
N ALA A 28 6.88 -6.15 -5.41
CA ALA A 28 5.56 -5.53 -5.44
C ALA A 28 4.78 -5.59 -4.12
N ASN A 29 5.40 -6.10 -3.05
CA ASN A 29 4.74 -6.30 -1.75
C ASN A 29 3.48 -7.18 -1.85
N GLU A 30 3.51 -8.16 -2.74
CA GLU A 30 2.45 -9.15 -2.89
C GLU A 30 2.55 -10.21 -1.78
N SER A 31 1.47 -10.95 -1.57
CA SER A 31 1.46 -12.11 -0.68
C SER A 31 2.05 -13.31 -1.40
N PHE A 32 2.91 -14.06 -0.73
CA PHE A 32 3.37 -15.38 -1.23
C PHE A 32 2.33 -16.48 -1.04
N ILE A 33 1.21 -16.16 -0.35
CA ILE A 33 0.12 -17.11 -0.10
C ILE A 33 -0.90 -16.95 -1.22
N ASP A 34 -1.07 -17.98 -2.03
CA ASP A 34 -2.09 -18.06 -3.08
C ASP A 34 -3.29 -18.86 -2.59
N ILE A 35 -4.45 -18.21 -2.57
CA ILE A 35 -5.72 -18.80 -2.09
C ILE A 35 -6.05 -20.08 -2.87
N GLY A 36 -5.77 -20.10 -4.17
CA GLY A 36 -6.10 -21.24 -5.01
C GLY A 36 -5.40 -22.54 -4.60
N SER A 37 -4.13 -22.43 -4.21
CA SER A 37 -3.32 -23.58 -3.80
C SER A 37 -3.32 -23.81 -2.28
N ASP A 38 -3.45 -22.74 -1.48
CA ASP A 38 -3.36 -22.81 -0.01
C ASP A 38 -4.70 -23.17 0.66
N ALA A 39 -5.83 -22.79 0.03
CA ALA A 39 -7.19 -23.01 0.54
C ALA A 39 -8.16 -23.43 -0.58
N PRO A 40 -8.02 -24.67 -1.12
CA PRO A 40 -8.82 -25.13 -2.23
C PRO A 40 -10.32 -25.13 -1.98
N GLU A 41 -10.76 -25.26 -0.71
CA GLU A 41 -12.15 -25.17 -0.31
C GLU A 41 -12.72 -23.74 -0.48
N ILE A 42 -11.93 -22.71 -0.27
CA ILE A 42 -12.31 -21.32 -0.52
C ILE A 42 -12.35 -21.07 -2.04
N ALA A 43 -11.35 -21.57 -2.77
CA ALA A 43 -11.33 -21.49 -4.22
C ALA A 43 -12.55 -22.18 -4.86
N GLU A 44 -13.00 -23.32 -4.34
CA GLU A 44 -14.20 -24.02 -4.80
C GLU A 44 -15.48 -23.20 -4.51
N LYS A 45 -15.60 -22.60 -3.32
CA LYS A 45 -16.72 -21.68 -2.99
C LYS A 45 -16.79 -20.54 -4.01
N ILE A 46 -15.64 -19.89 -4.29
CA ILE A 46 -15.54 -18.80 -5.29
C ILE A 46 -15.98 -19.30 -6.67
N ALA A 47 -15.43 -20.43 -7.14
CA ALA A 47 -15.76 -21.00 -8.44
C ALA A 47 -17.26 -21.32 -8.58
N ASN A 48 -17.89 -21.81 -7.52
CA ASN A 48 -19.32 -22.13 -7.50
C ASN A 48 -20.20 -20.89 -7.54
N GLU A 49 -19.82 -19.78 -6.88
CA GLU A 49 -20.54 -18.51 -7.00
C GLU A 49 -20.38 -17.91 -8.42
N ILE A 50 -19.16 -17.95 -9.00
CA ILE A 50 -18.89 -17.40 -10.34
C ILE A 50 -19.68 -18.13 -11.45
N LYS A 51 -19.88 -19.44 -11.35
CA LYS A 51 -20.67 -20.22 -12.34
C LYS A 51 -22.09 -19.68 -12.53
N ASN A 52 -22.64 -19.02 -11.51
CA ASN A 52 -24.01 -18.49 -11.53
C ASN A 52 -24.10 -17.02 -11.92
N VAL A 53 -22.98 -16.39 -12.30
CA VAL A 53 -22.93 -14.96 -12.66
C VAL A 53 -23.56 -14.74 -14.03
N SER A 54 -24.48 -13.80 -14.12
CA SER A 54 -25.03 -13.30 -15.39
C SER A 54 -24.09 -12.24 -15.96
N LEU A 55 -23.13 -12.65 -16.80
CA LEU A 55 -22.08 -11.77 -17.38
C LEU A 55 -22.66 -10.62 -18.24
N ASN A 56 -23.89 -10.71 -18.67
CA ASN A 56 -24.60 -9.67 -19.41
C ASN A 56 -25.32 -8.63 -18.53
N ARG A 57 -25.07 -8.63 -17.22
CA ARG A 57 -25.66 -7.69 -16.25
C ARG A 57 -24.55 -6.89 -15.56
N TYR A 58 -24.85 -5.63 -15.25
CA TYR A 58 -23.98 -4.80 -14.44
C TYR A 58 -23.84 -5.34 -13.01
N PRO A 59 -22.70 -5.09 -12.35
CA PRO A 59 -22.49 -5.46 -10.95
C PRO A 59 -23.38 -4.65 -10.00
N ASP A 60 -23.40 -5.05 -8.72
CA ASP A 60 -24.00 -4.22 -7.67
C ASP A 60 -23.23 -2.88 -7.57
N PRO A 61 -23.88 -1.73 -7.82
CA PRO A 61 -23.22 -0.43 -7.82
C PRO A 61 -22.73 0.00 -6.43
N LYS A 62 -23.21 -0.63 -5.36
CA LYS A 62 -22.81 -0.36 -3.98
C LYS A 62 -21.77 -1.32 -3.46
N ALA A 63 -21.45 -2.39 -4.22
CA ALA A 63 -20.62 -3.50 -3.77
C ALA A 63 -21.06 -4.00 -2.37
N SER A 64 -22.39 -4.13 -2.17
CA SER A 64 -23.00 -4.39 -0.86
C SER A 64 -22.46 -5.65 -0.19
N GLY A 65 -22.15 -6.69 -0.98
CA GLY A 65 -21.57 -7.94 -0.50
C GLY A 65 -20.19 -7.72 0.15
N PRO A 66 -19.18 -7.23 -0.60
CA PRO A 66 -17.86 -6.90 -0.03
C PRO A 66 -17.93 -5.88 1.11
N VAL A 67 -18.78 -4.84 1.01
CA VAL A 67 -18.94 -3.84 2.08
C VAL A 67 -19.47 -4.47 3.36
N ALA A 68 -20.45 -5.39 3.27
CA ALA A 68 -20.96 -6.10 4.44
C ALA A 68 -19.90 -7.04 5.05
N ALA A 69 -19.16 -7.77 4.21
CA ALA A 69 -18.09 -8.65 4.66
C ALA A 69 -16.95 -7.88 5.33
N PHE A 70 -16.54 -6.74 4.76
CA PHE A 70 -15.57 -5.83 5.36
C PHE A 70 -16.06 -5.27 6.70
N SER A 71 -17.33 -4.84 6.75
CA SER A 71 -17.98 -4.36 7.97
C SER A 71 -17.93 -5.41 9.09
N GLU A 72 -18.22 -6.66 8.75
CA GLU A 72 -18.16 -7.76 9.71
C GLU A 72 -16.73 -8.12 10.12
N TYR A 73 -15.77 -8.06 9.17
CA TYR A 73 -14.36 -8.38 9.43
C TYR A 73 -13.72 -7.38 10.40
N TYR A 74 -13.91 -6.08 10.17
CA TYR A 74 -13.28 -5.01 10.96
C TYR A 74 -14.18 -4.41 12.07
N GLY A 75 -15.45 -4.78 12.14
CA GLY A 75 -16.39 -4.23 13.12
C GLY A 75 -16.84 -2.79 12.84
N ILE A 76 -16.74 -2.33 11.59
CA ILE A 76 -17.07 -0.96 11.18
C ILE A 76 -18.46 -0.91 10.51
N PRO A 77 -19.38 -0.03 10.92
CA PRO A 77 -20.71 0.07 10.28
C PRO A 77 -20.63 0.38 8.78
N THR A 78 -21.44 -0.32 7.97
CA THR A 78 -21.46 -0.19 6.50
C THR A 78 -21.69 1.24 6.00
N LYS A 79 -22.33 2.10 6.80
CA LYS A 79 -22.58 3.51 6.46
C LYS A 79 -21.29 4.35 6.34
N TYR A 80 -20.19 3.90 6.93
CA TYR A 80 -18.87 4.56 6.88
C TYR A 80 -17.95 4.00 5.78
N ILE A 81 -18.39 3.00 4.98
CA ILE A 81 -17.53 2.27 4.06
C ILE A 81 -17.89 2.56 2.61
N THR A 82 -16.90 2.88 1.78
CA THR A 82 -17.02 2.98 0.31
C THR A 82 -16.04 2.01 -0.33
N ALA A 83 -16.53 1.12 -1.21
CA ALA A 83 -15.68 0.21 -1.98
C ALA A 83 -15.16 0.87 -3.26
N GLY A 84 -13.91 0.53 -3.64
CA GLY A 84 -13.26 0.98 -4.87
C GLY A 84 -12.47 -0.12 -5.57
N ASN A 85 -12.06 0.16 -6.80
CA ASN A 85 -11.21 -0.72 -7.61
C ASN A 85 -9.74 -0.63 -7.14
N GLY A 86 -9.47 -1.21 -5.98
CA GLY A 86 -8.28 -0.99 -5.17
C GLY A 86 -8.34 0.32 -4.39
N SER A 87 -7.44 0.49 -3.42
CA SER A 87 -7.29 1.78 -2.73
C SER A 87 -6.77 2.87 -3.67
N ASP A 88 -6.11 2.52 -4.75
CA ASP A 88 -5.55 3.43 -5.73
C ASP A 88 -6.63 4.28 -6.44
N GLU A 89 -7.73 3.67 -6.88
CA GLU A 89 -8.90 4.41 -7.39
C GLU A 89 -9.45 5.38 -6.33
N LEU A 90 -9.54 4.93 -5.07
CA LEU A 90 -10.07 5.76 -4.00
C LEU A 90 -9.18 6.96 -3.70
N ILE A 91 -7.85 6.80 -3.79
CA ILE A 91 -6.90 7.92 -3.69
C ILE A 91 -7.15 8.94 -4.80
N SER A 92 -7.27 8.48 -6.07
CA SER A 92 -7.58 9.34 -7.21
C SER A 92 -8.90 10.10 -6.99
N LEU A 93 -9.97 9.40 -6.64
CA LEU A 93 -11.29 10.00 -6.38
C LEU A 93 -11.26 11.05 -5.27
N ILE A 94 -10.52 10.79 -4.17
CA ILE A 94 -10.39 11.74 -3.06
C ILE A 94 -9.65 12.99 -3.54
N VAL A 95 -8.49 12.81 -4.17
CA VAL A 95 -7.64 13.92 -4.61
C VAL A 95 -8.32 14.78 -5.67
N GLU A 96 -9.06 14.15 -6.60
CA GLU A 96 -9.76 14.86 -7.69
C GLU A 96 -11.02 15.60 -7.25
N ASN A 97 -11.72 15.12 -6.21
CA ASN A 97 -13.05 15.62 -5.90
C ASN A 97 -13.17 16.35 -4.55
N PHE A 98 -12.21 16.17 -3.64
CA PHE A 98 -12.22 16.85 -2.34
C PHE A 98 -11.27 18.05 -2.29
N LEU A 99 -10.45 18.22 -3.33
CA LEU A 99 -9.56 19.37 -3.49
C LEU A 99 -9.86 20.10 -4.80
N GLU A 100 -9.59 21.38 -4.81
CA GLU A 100 -9.73 22.22 -5.98
C GLU A 100 -8.36 22.51 -6.62
N LYS A 101 -8.34 22.78 -7.92
CA LYS A 101 -7.13 23.20 -8.65
C LYS A 101 -6.44 24.35 -7.92
N GLY A 102 -5.15 24.16 -7.61
CA GLY A 102 -4.32 25.15 -6.91
C GLY A 102 -4.32 25.01 -5.40
N ASP A 103 -5.14 24.11 -4.81
CA ASP A 103 -5.06 23.75 -3.40
C ASP A 103 -3.72 23.11 -3.05
N THR A 104 -3.33 23.21 -1.78
CA THR A 104 -2.10 22.59 -1.28
C THR A 104 -2.41 21.20 -0.72
N LEU A 105 -1.77 20.18 -1.32
CA LEU A 105 -1.72 18.80 -0.83
C LEU A 105 -0.36 18.54 -0.19
N LEU A 106 -0.36 18.17 1.09
CA LEU A 106 0.84 17.72 1.79
C LEU A 106 0.96 16.19 1.70
N THR A 107 2.12 15.70 1.30
CA THR A 107 2.52 14.30 1.45
C THR A 107 3.87 14.20 2.13
N LEU A 108 4.28 13.01 2.55
CA LEU A 108 5.58 12.78 3.18
C LEU A 108 6.58 12.21 2.15
N SER A 109 7.88 12.36 2.42
CA SER A 109 8.91 11.83 1.52
C SER A 109 10.04 11.16 2.32
N PRO A 110 10.42 9.91 1.97
CA PRO A 110 9.80 9.05 0.95
C PRO A 110 8.46 8.47 1.41
N ASP A 111 7.52 8.35 0.47
CA ASP A 111 6.22 7.71 0.65
C ASP A 111 5.71 7.15 -0.70
N PHE A 112 4.48 6.65 -0.76
CA PHE A 112 3.90 6.11 -1.97
C PHE A 112 3.73 7.20 -3.04
N SER A 113 4.41 7.03 -4.18
CA SER A 113 4.52 8.06 -5.21
C SER A 113 3.21 8.48 -5.86
N MET A 114 2.18 7.61 -5.79
CA MET A 114 0.88 7.91 -6.41
C MET A 114 0.15 9.08 -5.75
N TYR A 115 0.45 9.43 -4.50
CA TYR A 115 -0.15 10.61 -3.88
C TYR A 115 0.26 11.89 -4.61
N ALA A 116 1.56 12.05 -4.85
CA ALA A 116 2.07 13.18 -5.62
C ALA A 116 1.65 13.13 -7.09
N PHE A 117 1.57 11.94 -7.68
CA PHE A 117 1.11 11.73 -9.04
C PHE A 117 -0.33 12.22 -9.24
N TYR A 118 -1.29 11.75 -8.43
CA TYR A 118 -2.68 12.21 -8.52
C TYR A 118 -2.84 13.69 -8.17
N GLY A 119 -2.07 14.18 -7.18
CA GLY A 119 -2.02 15.61 -6.89
C GLY A 119 -1.59 16.46 -8.09
N SER A 120 -0.57 16.01 -8.81
CA SER A 120 -0.10 16.70 -10.04
C SER A 120 -1.13 16.63 -11.17
N LEU A 121 -1.79 15.47 -11.35
CA LEU A 121 -2.88 15.32 -12.32
C LEU A 121 -4.08 16.21 -12.01
N SER A 122 -4.35 16.48 -10.74
CA SER A 122 -5.41 17.39 -10.29
C SER A 122 -4.97 18.85 -10.24
N GLU A 123 -3.76 19.16 -10.74
CA GLU A 123 -3.19 20.51 -10.75
C GLU A 123 -3.08 21.16 -9.36
N LEU A 124 -2.84 20.33 -8.33
CA LEU A 124 -2.61 20.79 -6.97
C LEU A 124 -1.16 21.27 -6.75
N LYS A 125 -0.96 22.06 -5.72
CA LYS A 125 0.37 22.39 -5.18
C LYS A 125 0.80 21.26 -4.25
N VAL A 126 1.50 20.26 -4.79
CA VAL A 126 1.98 19.14 -3.99
C VAL A 126 3.24 19.54 -3.23
N HIS A 127 3.20 19.43 -1.91
CA HIS A 127 4.37 19.59 -1.05
C HIS A 127 4.75 18.24 -0.43
N ALA A 128 5.94 17.74 -0.79
CA ALA A 128 6.49 16.50 -0.23
C ALA A 128 7.42 16.85 0.94
N MET A 129 6.91 16.78 2.16
CA MET A 129 7.70 17.07 3.37
C MET A 129 8.68 15.93 3.66
N PRO A 130 9.98 16.19 3.78
CA PRO A 130 10.95 15.17 4.10
C PRO A 130 10.72 14.62 5.52
N LYS A 131 10.86 13.32 5.68
CA LYS A 131 10.96 12.65 6.98
C LYS A 131 12.28 13.00 7.65
N GLU A 132 12.40 12.72 8.94
CA GLU A 132 13.67 12.87 9.68
C GLU A 132 14.73 11.91 9.13
N ASP A 133 16.01 12.12 9.46
CA ASP A 133 17.13 11.30 8.97
C ASP A 133 16.99 9.80 9.28
N ASN A 134 16.29 9.48 10.36
CA ASN A 134 15.96 8.11 10.73
C ASN A 134 14.65 7.59 10.10
N LEU A 135 14.06 8.34 9.17
CA LEU A 135 12.81 8.08 8.46
C LEU A 135 11.55 8.14 9.35
N THR A 136 11.63 8.64 10.56
CA THR A 136 10.47 8.93 11.40
C THR A 136 9.78 10.21 10.98
N VAL A 137 8.57 10.44 11.51
CA VAL A 137 7.72 11.60 11.18
C VAL A 137 7.55 12.48 12.42
N SER A 138 7.74 13.78 12.26
CA SER A 138 7.49 14.76 13.32
C SER A 138 6.08 15.35 13.20
N ILE A 139 5.16 14.91 14.07
CA ILE A 139 3.79 15.43 14.10
C ILE A 139 3.74 16.95 14.31
N PRO A 140 4.54 17.56 15.24
CA PRO A 140 4.56 19.00 15.41
C PRO A 140 4.93 19.76 14.13
N LYS A 141 5.91 19.27 13.35
CA LYS A 141 6.32 19.90 12.09
C LYS A 141 5.20 19.86 11.04
N ILE A 142 4.46 18.74 10.95
CA ILE A 142 3.31 18.64 10.05
C ILE A 142 2.23 19.66 10.44
N VAL A 143 1.86 19.70 11.72
CA VAL A 143 0.84 20.62 12.22
C VAL A 143 1.24 22.07 11.97
N GLU A 144 2.46 22.45 12.31
CA GLU A 144 3.00 23.79 12.06
C GLU A 144 2.95 24.15 10.57
N PHE A 145 3.40 23.25 9.71
CA PHE A 145 3.38 23.48 8.26
C PHE A 145 1.96 23.66 7.74
N CYS A 146 1.03 22.77 8.11
CA CYS A 146 -0.35 22.83 7.66
C CYS A 146 -1.03 24.13 8.07
N ASN A 147 -0.84 24.55 9.31
CA ASN A 147 -1.47 25.77 9.85
C ASN A 147 -0.90 27.06 9.21
N ASN A 148 0.34 27.03 8.74
CA ASN A 148 1.00 28.21 8.16
C ASN A 148 0.86 28.30 6.63
N ASN A 149 0.44 27.23 5.92
CA ASN A 149 0.50 27.15 4.46
C ASN A 149 -0.85 26.83 3.79
N ASP A 150 -1.99 27.03 4.47
CA ASP A 150 -3.34 26.76 3.95
C ASP A 150 -3.45 25.37 3.26
N VAL A 151 -2.92 24.35 3.93
CA VAL A 151 -2.99 22.96 3.44
C VAL A 151 -4.44 22.48 3.51
N LYS A 152 -4.95 21.93 2.41
CA LYS A 152 -6.33 21.41 2.32
C LYS A 152 -6.44 19.94 2.61
N ALA A 153 -5.38 19.19 2.34
CA ALA A 153 -5.31 17.77 2.71
C ALA A 153 -3.86 17.33 3.00
N VAL A 154 -3.75 16.37 3.90
CA VAL A 154 -2.52 15.60 4.18
C VAL A 154 -2.78 14.15 3.83
N ILE A 155 -1.91 13.52 3.04
CA ILE A 155 -2.01 12.10 2.70
C ILE A 155 -0.67 11.39 2.92
N PHE A 156 -0.69 10.25 3.58
CA PHE A 156 0.49 9.43 3.82
C PHE A 156 0.12 7.97 4.12
N SER A 157 1.06 7.05 3.89
CA SER A 157 0.89 5.65 4.26
C SER A 157 1.34 5.39 5.71
N ASN A 158 0.55 4.59 6.43
CA ASN A 158 0.85 4.16 7.79
C ASN A 158 0.41 2.70 8.03
N PRO A 159 1.34 1.74 8.19
CA PRO A 159 2.81 1.88 8.07
C PRO A 159 3.26 2.29 6.67
N CYS A 160 4.41 2.95 6.61
CA CYS A 160 4.86 3.58 5.37
C CYS A 160 5.43 2.60 4.34
N ASN A 161 5.03 2.77 3.11
CA ASN A 161 5.71 2.25 1.93
C ASN A 161 6.50 3.41 1.26
N PRO A 162 7.86 3.37 1.19
CA PRO A 162 8.68 2.16 1.25
C PRO A 162 9.40 1.91 2.59
N THR A 163 9.32 2.79 3.57
CA THR A 163 10.25 2.79 4.72
C THR A 163 9.98 1.70 5.75
N SER A 164 8.85 1.01 5.69
CA SER A 164 8.36 0.00 6.64
C SER A 164 8.11 0.49 8.08
N ILE A 165 8.31 1.78 8.34
CA ILE A 165 8.17 2.41 9.65
C ILE A 165 6.74 2.93 9.81
N GLY A 166 6.16 2.75 11.00
CA GLY A 166 4.83 3.24 11.32
C GLY A 166 4.85 4.44 12.29
N ILE A 167 3.73 5.18 12.28
CA ILE A 167 3.39 6.23 13.22
C ILE A 167 2.35 5.64 14.20
N SER A 168 2.53 5.86 15.49
CA SER A 168 1.62 5.31 16.49
C SER A 168 0.18 5.83 16.33
N ARG A 169 -0.81 5.04 16.76
CA ARG A 169 -2.21 5.45 16.80
C ARG A 169 -2.39 6.78 17.55
N GLU A 170 -1.71 6.94 18.69
CA GLU A 170 -1.78 8.16 19.50
C GLU A 170 -1.32 9.38 18.71
N ASP A 171 -0.21 9.26 17.98
CA ASP A 171 0.34 10.35 17.17
C ASP A 171 -0.55 10.68 15.98
N ILE A 172 -1.17 9.68 15.32
CA ILE A 172 -2.15 9.92 14.26
C ILE A 172 -3.38 10.66 14.80
N ILE A 173 -3.91 10.22 15.93
CA ILE A 173 -5.07 10.92 16.58
C ILE A 173 -4.69 12.32 17.00
N ARG A 174 -3.46 12.54 17.51
CA ARG A 174 -2.96 13.89 17.80
C ARG A 174 -2.88 14.75 16.54
N LEU A 175 -2.41 14.19 15.42
CA LEU A 175 -2.38 14.89 14.14
C LEU A 175 -3.79 15.31 13.71
N VAL A 176 -4.74 14.37 13.65
CA VAL A 176 -6.13 14.59 13.22
C VAL A 176 -6.80 15.68 14.06
N LYS A 177 -6.61 15.68 15.39
CA LYS A 177 -7.17 16.67 16.32
C LYS A 177 -6.64 18.10 16.12
N ASN A 178 -5.41 18.25 15.63
CA ASN A 178 -4.74 19.54 15.50
C ASN A 178 -4.75 20.08 14.06
N LEU A 179 -5.40 19.39 13.12
CA LEU A 179 -5.55 19.84 11.75
C LEU A 179 -7.01 20.15 11.41
N PHE A 180 -7.20 21.25 10.68
CA PHE A 180 -8.51 21.64 10.12
C PHE A 180 -8.68 21.15 8.67
N CYS A 181 -7.65 20.60 8.06
CA CYS A 181 -7.68 20.02 6.73
C CYS A 181 -8.00 18.51 6.77
N LEU A 182 -8.29 17.95 5.60
CA LEU A 182 -8.54 16.52 5.45
C LEU A 182 -7.27 15.72 5.75
N VAL A 183 -7.36 14.65 6.55
CA VAL A 183 -6.28 13.74 6.86
C VAL A 183 -6.61 12.37 6.25
N ILE A 184 -5.82 11.94 5.28
CA ILE A 184 -5.98 10.66 4.60
C ILE A 184 -4.84 9.74 5.05
N VAL A 185 -5.19 8.69 5.80
CA VAL A 185 -4.26 7.67 6.30
C VAL A 185 -4.42 6.41 5.47
N ASP A 186 -3.40 6.09 4.66
CA ASP A 186 -3.40 4.86 3.88
C ASP A 186 -2.86 3.71 4.74
N GLU A 187 -3.78 2.89 5.23
CA GLU A 187 -3.53 1.71 6.05
C GLU A 187 -3.37 0.42 5.23
N ALA A 188 -2.85 0.48 4.01
CA ALA A 188 -2.67 -0.69 3.15
C ALA A 188 -1.81 -1.80 3.79
N TYR A 189 -0.98 -1.48 4.76
CA TYR A 189 -0.09 -2.41 5.47
C TYR A 189 -0.44 -2.58 6.95
N MET A 190 -1.51 -1.95 7.44
CA MET A 190 -1.83 -1.91 8.86
C MET A 190 -2.29 -3.27 9.43
N ASP A 191 -2.72 -4.21 8.57
CA ASP A 191 -3.05 -5.56 9.02
C ASP A 191 -1.83 -6.35 9.52
N PHE A 192 -0.62 -5.87 9.23
CA PHE A 192 0.64 -6.40 9.77
C PHE A 192 1.07 -5.74 11.09
N TRP A 193 0.31 -4.74 11.57
CA TRP A 193 0.58 -3.96 12.78
C TRP A 193 -0.72 -3.62 13.52
N ASP A 194 -0.63 -3.18 14.78
CA ASP A 194 -1.76 -3.01 15.70
C ASP A 194 -2.14 -1.55 16.02
N GLN A 195 -1.70 -0.59 15.19
CA GLN A 195 -1.86 0.85 15.43
C GLN A 195 -2.94 1.51 14.54
N SER A 196 -3.94 0.74 14.09
CA SER A 196 -5.00 1.26 13.22
C SER A 196 -5.83 2.35 13.88
N VAL A 197 -6.23 3.34 13.08
CA VAL A 197 -7.17 4.40 13.45
C VAL A 197 -8.54 4.20 12.77
N LEU A 198 -8.80 3.03 12.22
CA LEU A 198 -9.99 2.71 11.45
C LEU A 198 -11.30 2.93 12.24
N ASP A 199 -11.32 2.60 13.52
CA ASP A 199 -12.48 2.78 14.40
C ASP A 199 -12.74 4.24 14.80
N ALA A 200 -11.74 5.12 14.65
CA ALA A 200 -11.84 6.53 14.99
C ALA A 200 -12.60 7.40 13.95
N VAL A 201 -12.89 6.86 12.76
CA VAL A 201 -13.53 7.63 11.67
C VAL A 201 -14.91 8.17 12.02
N SER A 202 -15.59 7.59 12.99
CA SER A 202 -16.88 8.10 13.47
C SER A 202 -16.77 9.30 14.42
N GLU A 203 -15.58 9.56 14.96
CA GLU A 203 -15.29 10.62 15.92
C GLU A 203 -14.70 11.88 15.25
N TYR A 204 -14.12 11.73 14.05
CA TYR A 204 -13.42 12.81 13.34
C TYR A 204 -14.00 13.00 11.94
N ASP A 205 -14.49 14.19 11.67
CA ASP A 205 -15.12 14.58 10.40
C ASP A 205 -14.10 14.90 9.29
N ASN A 206 -12.82 14.96 9.63
CA ASN A 206 -11.70 15.23 8.72
C ASN A 206 -10.78 14.00 8.50
N LEU A 207 -11.17 12.79 8.95
CA LEU A 207 -10.37 11.57 8.80
C LEU A 207 -10.93 10.64 7.73
N ILE A 208 -10.06 10.23 6.79
CA ILE A 208 -10.30 9.10 5.87
C ILE A 208 -9.23 8.05 6.12
N VAL A 209 -9.63 6.80 6.26
CA VAL A 209 -8.73 5.65 6.34
C VAL A 209 -8.92 4.79 5.09
N LEU A 210 -7.83 4.47 4.40
CA LEU A 210 -7.84 3.58 3.23
C LEU A 210 -7.37 2.18 3.63
N LYS A 211 -8.05 1.16 3.10
CA LYS A 211 -7.70 -0.25 3.26
C LYS A 211 -7.68 -0.93 1.90
N THR A 212 -6.88 -1.98 1.75
CA THR A 212 -6.78 -2.75 0.52
C THR A 212 -6.79 -4.25 0.79
N CYS A 213 -7.43 -5.01 -0.10
CA CYS A 213 -7.32 -6.46 -0.09
C CYS A 213 -6.02 -6.99 -0.75
N SER A 214 -5.21 -6.12 -1.33
CA SER A 214 -4.04 -6.50 -2.14
C SER A 214 -2.86 -7.06 -1.33
N LYS A 215 -2.76 -6.79 -0.03
CA LYS A 215 -1.57 -7.08 0.78
C LYS A 215 -1.81 -8.24 1.75
N ALA A 216 -2.25 -8.00 2.96
CA ALA A 216 -2.45 -9.04 3.98
C ALA A 216 -3.46 -10.12 3.55
N MET A 217 -4.44 -9.75 2.76
CA MET A 217 -5.51 -10.66 2.30
C MET A 217 -5.15 -11.45 1.04
N GLY A 218 -3.97 -11.21 0.42
CA GLY A 218 -3.49 -11.96 -0.74
C GLY A 218 -4.31 -11.81 -2.02
N MET A 219 -5.09 -10.71 -2.15
CA MET A 219 -6.02 -10.50 -3.27
C MET A 219 -5.59 -9.35 -4.19
N ALA A 220 -4.31 -9.24 -4.53
CA ALA A 220 -3.80 -8.15 -5.38
C ALA A 220 -4.49 -8.10 -6.76
N ALA A 221 -4.72 -9.25 -7.39
CA ALA A 221 -5.39 -9.37 -8.69
C ALA A 221 -6.88 -9.02 -8.66
N VAL A 222 -7.53 -9.09 -7.50
CA VAL A 222 -8.98 -8.83 -7.32
C VAL A 222 -9.32 -7.35 -7.40
N ARG A 223 -8.33 -6.48 -7.17
CA ARG A 223 -8.49 -5.03 -7.24
C ARG A 223 -9.60 -4.49 -6.32
N MET A 224 -9.67 -4.94 -5.08
CA MET A 224 -10.64 -4.45 -4.10
C MET A 224 -9.95 -3.62 -3.01
N GLY A 225 -10.51 -2.43 -2.74
CA GLY A 225 -10.11 -1.55 -1.66
C GLY A 225 -11.31 -0.85 -1.03
N PHE A 226 -11.08 -0.23 0.11
CA PHE A 226 -12.11 0.45 0.88
C PHE A 226 -11.61 1.78 1.42
N ALA A 227 -12.44 2.82 1.31
CA ALA A 227 -12.29 4.06 2.06
C ALA A 227 -13.31 4.06 3.21
N VAL A 228 -12.83 4.38 4.40
CA VAL A 228 -13.65 4.43 5.60
C VAL A 228 -13.55 5.84 6.18
N ALA A 229 -14.69 6.49 6.39
CA ALA A 229 -14.75 7.87 6.86
C ALA A 229 -16.08 8.14 7.57
N CYS A 230 -16.27 9.32 8.15
CA CYS A 230 -17.56 9.74 8.66
C CYS A 230 -18.63 9.71 7.56
N GLU A 231 -19.90 9.69 7.95
CA GLU A 231 -21.03 9.50 7.02
C GLU A 231 -21.10 10.58 5.93
N ASN A 232 -20.75 11.82 6.27
CA ASN A 232 -20.73 12.93 5.31
C ASN A 232 -19.70 12.70 4.19
N ILE A 233 -18.47 12.38 4.54
CA ILE A 233 -17.39 12.06 3.57
C ILE A 233 -17.75 10.80 2.76
N THR A 234 -18.25 9.78 3.42
CA THR A 234 -18.65 8.51 2.74
C THR A 234 -19.74 8.76 1.70
N ASN A 235 -20.73 9.59 2.01
CA ASN A 235 -21.79 9.93 1.05
C ASN A 235 -21.23 10.76 -0.13
N ALA A 236 -20.32 11.69 0.12
CA ALA A 236 -19.66 12.45 -0.94
C ALA A 236 -18.84 11.51 -1.87
N LEU A 237 -18.03 10.59 -1.31
CA LEU A 237 -17.29 9.59 -2.09
C LEU A 237 -18.22 8.71 -2.94
N ARG A 238 -19.33 8.26 -2.38
CA ARG A 238 -20.33 7.45 -3.10
C ARG A 238 -21.00 8.23 -4.24
N THR A 239 -21.06 9.55 -4.14
CA THR A 239 -21.64 10.41 -5.17
C THR A 239 -20.70 10.57 -6.37
N VAL A 240 -19.41 10.71 -6.13
CA VAL A 240 -18.41 11.00 -7.19
C VAL A 240 -17.85 9.74 -7.86
N LYS A 241 -17.93 8.57 -7.20
CA LYS A 241 -17.43 7.34 -7.81
C LYS A 241 -18.31 6.87 -8.97
N SER A 242 -17.70 6.22 -9.97
CA SER A 242 -18.46 5.53 -11.02
C SER A 242 -19.40 4.48 -10.43
N PRO A 243 -20.67 4.38 -10.89
CA PRO A 243 -21.65 3.48 -10.30
C PRO A 243 -21.27 2.00 -10.35
N TYR A 244 -20.48 1.59 -11.33
CA TYR A 244 -20.09 0.18 -11.56
C TYR A 244 -18.58 0.01 -11.56
N ASN A 245 -17.89 0.73 -10.66
CA ASN A 245 -16.43 0.79 -10.60
C ASN A 245 -15.74 -0.52 -10.21
N THR A 246 -16.45 -1.43 -9.53
CA THR A 246 -15.95 -2.77 -9.18
C THR A 246 -16.77 -3.83 -9.89
N ASP A 247 -16.13 -4.77 -10.57
CA ASP A 247 -16.80 -5.82 -11.33
C ASP A 247 -17.40 -6.91 -10.42
N THR A 248 -18.32 -7.70 -10.98
CA THR A 248 -19.05 -8.74 -10.23
C THR A 248 -18.12 -9.82 -9.68
N ILE A 249 -17.10 -10.24 -10.45
CA ILE A 249 -16.21 -11.33 -10.06
C ILE A 249 -15.33 -10.88 -8.88
N SER A 250 -14.78 -9.68 -8.96
CA SER A 250 -14.03 -9.07 -7.85
C SER A 250 -14.88 -8.93 -6.60
N GLN A 251 -16.14 -8.53 -6.73
CA GLN A 251 -17.06 -8.45 -5.59
C GLN A 251 -17.33 -9.82 -4.95
N ILE A 252 -17.52 -10.87 -5.74
CA ILE A 252 -17.74 -12.24 -5.25
C ILE A 252 -16.50 -12.72 -4.50
N ILE A 253 -15.32 -12.61 -5.10
CA ILE A 253 -14.07 -13.08 -4.50
C ILE A 253 -13.83 -12.36 -3.18
N ALA A 254 -13.88 -11.02 -3.18
CA ALA A 254 -13.62 -10.22 -1.98
C ALA A 254 -14.60 -10.55 -0.85
N LYS A 255 -15.90 -10.65 -1.16
CA LYS A 255 -16.93 -11.07 -0.18
C LYS A 255 -16.60 -12.44 0.41
N THR A 256 -16.34 -13.44 -0.44
CA THR A 256 -16.12 -14.82 -0.01
C THR A 256 -14.90 -14.93 0.87
N VAL A 257 -13.77 -14.31 0.47
CA VAL A 257 -12.51 -14.37 1.23
C VAL A 257 -12.59 -13.57 2.54
N LEU A 258 -13.21 -12.39 2.56
CA LEU A 258 -13.39 -11.59 3.78
C LEU A 258 -14.24 -12.29 4.85
N MET A 259 -15.11 -13.22 4.47
CA MET A 259 -15.89 -14.05 5.40
C MET A 259 -15.05 -15.15 6.07
N GLU A 260 -13.89 -15.51 5.54
CA GLU A 260 -12.99 -16.55 6.06
C GLU A 260 -11.97 -15.95 7.04
N LYS A 261 -12.47 -15.41 8.16
CA LYS A 261 -11.68 -14.63 9.12
C LYS A 261 -10.47 -15.39 9.71
N ASP A 262 -10.65 -16.64 10.07
CA ASP A 262 -9.57 -17.45 10.66
C ASP A 262 -8.48 -17.75 9.63
N TYR A 263 -8.86 -18.01 8.38
CA TYR A 263 -7.92 -18.16 7.27
C TYR A 263 -7.09 -16.90 7.07
N LEU A 264 -7.74 -15.74 6.94
CA LEU A 264 -7.05 -14.46 6.76
C LEU A 264 -6.12 -14.10 7.91
N LYS A 265 -6.53 -14.38 9.15
CA LYS A 265 -5.68 -14.21 10.33
C LYS A 265 -4.46 -15.10 10.26
N GLY A 266 -4.62 -16.37 9.92
CA GLY A 266 -3.51 -17.31 9.75
C GLY A 266 -2.55 -16.88 8.62
N CYS A 267 -3.06 -16.38 7.49
CA CYS A 267 -2.25 -15.82 6.42
C CYS A 267 -1.41 -14.63 6.90
N THR A 268 -2.03 -13.69 7.60
CA THR A 268 -1.34 -12.51 8.15
C THR A 268 -0.23 -12.91 9.12
N GLU A 269 -0.49 -13.85 10.03
CA GLU A 269 0.51 -14.37 10.98
C GLU A 269 1.70 -15.02 10.26
N ARG A 270 1.45 -15.82 9.22
CA ARG A 270 2.49 -16.45 8.38
C ARG A 270 3.36 -15.40 7.68
N ILE A 271 2.76 -14.35 7.13
CA ILE A 271 3.50 -13.27 6.46
C ILE A 271 4.35 -12.49 7.47
N ILE A 272 3.81 -12.17 8.65
CA ILE A 272 4.54 -11.50 9.73
C ILE A 272 5.75 -12.34 10.16
N GLU A 273 5.58 -13.66 10.32
CA GLU A 273 6.66 -14.56 10.72
C GLU A 273 7.75 -14.65 9.64
N SER A 274 7.36 -14.79 8.36
CA SER A 274 8.30 -14.75 7.24
C SER A 274 9.11 -13.44 7.22
N ARG A 275 8.43 -12.30 7.37
CA ARG A 275 9.09 -11.00 7.42
C ARG A 275 10.06 -10.87 8.60
N LYS A 276 9.70 -11.39 9.78
CA LYS A 276 10.60 -11.38 10.95
C LYS A 276 11.86 -12.20 10.68
N LYS A 277 11.71 -13.40 10.10
CA LYS A 277 12.84 -14.27 9.72
C LYS A 277 13.75 -13.56 8.70
N LEU A 278 13.16 -13.00 7.63
CA LEU A 278 13.90 -12.28 6.59
C LEU A 278 14.62 -11.05 7.17
N ASN A 279 13.96 -10.25 7.99
CA ASN A 279 14.55 -9.07 8.60
C ASN A 279 15.77 -9.43 9.46
N LYS A 280 15.65 -10.50 10.27
CA LYS A 280 16.77 -11.01 11.08
C LYS A 280 17.93 -11.46 10.20
N ALA A 281 17.67 -12.28 9.17
CA ALA A 281 18.72 -12.75 8.25
C ALA A 281 19.43 -11.59 7.53
N LEU A 282 18.69 -10.57 7.10
CA LEU A 282 19.26 -9.39 6.46
C LEU A 282 20.09 -8.53 7.43
N ILE A 283 19.73 -8.44 8.72
CA ILE A 283 20.54 -7.78 9.75
C ILE A 283 21.85 -8.55 9.98
N GLU A 284 21.81 -9.87 10.07
CA GLU A 284 22.99 -10.72 10.21
C GLU A 284 23.90 -10.59 8.99
N PHE A 285 23.34 -10.64 7.78
CA PHE A 285 24.08 -10.41 6.53
C PHE A 285 24.73 -9.00 6.48
N ALA A 286 24.02 -7.96 6.90
CA ALA A 286 24.53 -6.60 6.92
C ALA A 286 25.75 -6.43 7.86
N ALA A 287 25.82 -7.20 8.93
CA ALA A 287 26.97 -7.19 9.84
C ALA A 287 28.26 -7.76 9.18
N GLU A 288 28.12 -8.65 8.20
CA GLU A 288 29.21 -9.28 7.46
C GLU A 288 29.55 -8.55 6.14
N TYR A 289 28.58 -7.81 5.59
CA TYR A 289 28.68 -7.13 4.29
C TYR A 289 28.61 -5.60 4.44
N PRO A 290 29.74 -4.89 4.53
CA PRO A 290 29.81 -3.45 4.85
C PRO A 290 29.09 -2.52 3.86
N LYS A 291 28.75 -2.99 2.65
CA LYS A 291 27.96 -2.22 1.68
C LYS A 291 26.48 -2.05 2.08
N PHE A 292 25.97 -2.88 3.03
CA PHE A 292 24.65 -2.70 3.63
C PHE A 292 24.78 -1.76 4.84
N ASP A 293 24.44 -0.48 4.65
CA ASP A 293 24.61 0.55 5.68
C ASP A 293 23.63 0.35 6.85
N LYS A 294 22.38 -0.02 6.54
CA LYS A 294 21.33 -0.18 7.56
C LYS A 294 20.16 -1.00 7.03
N VAL A 295 19.73 -1.97 7.83
CA VAL A 295 18.44 -2.64 7.69
C VAL A 295 17.47 -2.03 8.70
N TYR A 296 16.31 -1.54 8.23
CA TYR A 296 15.31 -0.93 9.10
C TYR A 296 14.39 -2.00 9.72
N GLU A 297 13.95 -1.75 10.94
CA GLU A 297 12.86 -2.55 11.53
C GLU A 297 11.58 -2.37 10.71
N SER A 298 10.82 -3.45 10.59
CA SER A 298 9.63 -3.46 9.75
C SER A 298 8.38 -3.86 10.51
N VAL A 299 7.29 -3.14 10.27
CA VAL A 299 5.92 -3.46 10.68
C VAL A 299 4.99 -3.65 9.46
N THR A 300 5.56 -4.02 8.30
CA THR A 300 4.88 -4.31 7.04
C THR A 300 5.13 -5.75 6.59
N ASN A 301 4.87 -6.08 5.32
CA ASN A 301 5.26 -7.38 4.72
C ASN A 301 6.57 -7.30 3.91
N PHE A 302 7.40 -6.30 4.13
CA PHE A 302 8.68 -6.10 3.44
C PHE A 302 9.71 -5.51 4.37
N VAL A 303 10.97 -5.56 3.96
CA VAL A 303 12.12 -4.95 4.66
C VAL A 303 12.67 -3.82 3.82
N PHE A 304 13.05 -2.71 4.46
CA PHE A 304 13.69 -1.56 3.81
C PHE A 304 15.14 -1.47 4.22
N ILE A 305 16.03 -1.25 3.25
CA ILE A 305 17.48 -1.34 3.42
C ILE A 305 18.14 -0.11 2.82
N LYS A 306 19.04 0.53 3.58
CA LYS A 306 19.95 1.54 3.05
C LYS A 306 21.25 0.86 2.62
N THR A 307 21.69 1.12 1.38
CA THR A 307 22.93 0.56 0.83
C THR A 307 23.45 1.42 -0.32
N ALA A 308 24.74 1.74 -0.29
CA ALA A 308 25.39 2.44 -1.40
C ALA A 308 25.45 1.59 -2.69
N ALA A 309 25.27 0.27 -2.58
CA ALA A 309 25.29 -0.69 -3.70
C ALA A 309 23.91 -1.06 -4.23
N ALA A 310 22.86 -0.25 -4.00
CA ALA A 310 21.48 -0.59 -4.35
C ALA A 310 21.30 -0.99 -5.82
N GLN A 311 21.92 -0.27 -6.74
CA GLN A 311 21.86 -0.60 -8.18
C GLN A 311 22.57 -1.93 -8.47
N GLU A 312 23.81 -2.09 -8.01
CA GLU A 312 24.62 -3.30 -8.24
C GLU A 312 23.90 -4.56 -7.74
N ILE A 313 23.34 -4.48 -6.52
CA ILE A 313 22.63 -5.60 -5.89
C ILE A 313 21.35 -5.93 -6.66
N ALA A 314 20.57 -4.91 -7.01
CA ALA A 314 19.33 -5.12 -7.77
C ALA A 314 19.60 -5.76 -9.13
N ASP A 315 20.62 -5.29 -9.88
CA ASP A 315 20.99 -5.82 -11.18
C ASP A 315 21.48 -7.29 -11.08
N LYS A 316 22.33 -7.60 -10.11
CA LYS A 316 22.83 -8.96 -9.88
C LYS A 316 21.74 -9.93 -9.39
N LEU A 317 20.76 -9.47 -8.62
CA LEU A 317 19.57 -10.26 -8.28
C LEU A 317 18.69 -10.50 -9.50
N ALA A 318 18.51 -9.48 -10.36
CA ALA A 318 17.78 -9.60 -11.61
C ALA A 318 18.42 -10.64 -12.57
N GLU A 319 19.77 -10.69 -12.67
CA GLU A 319 20.51 -11.73 -13.41
C GLU A 319 20.22 -13.14 -12.88
N ARG A 320 19.83 -13.27 -11.61
CA ARG A 320 19.42 -14.52 -10.94
C ARG A 320 17.91 -14.74 -10.92
N LEU A 321 17.17 -13.95 -11.72
CA LEU A 321 15.71 -13.96 -11.83
C LEU A 321 14.99 -13.70 -10.50
N ILE A 322 15.57 -12.86 -9.64
CA ILE A 322 14.96 -12.40 -8.38
C ILE A 322 14.70 -10.90 -8.50
N SER A 323 13.43 -10.48 -8.44
CA SER A 323 13.07 -9.06 -8.46
C SER A 323 13.02 -8.46 -7.07
N VAL A 324 13.61 -7.26 -6.92
CA VAL A 324 13.50 -6.40 -5.72
C VAL A 324 13.25 -4.96 -6.15
N ARG A 325 12.70 -4.13 -5.27
CA ARG A 325 12.41 -2.73 -5.63
C ARG A 325 13.51 -1.80 -5.15
N ARG A 326 14.10 -1.06 -6.09
CA ARG A 326 15.08 0.00 -5.82
C ARG A 326 14.40 1.36 -5.65
N PHE A 327 14.88 2.17 -4.70
CA PHE A 327 14.48 3.56 -4.50
C PHE A 327 15.70 4.48 -4.57
N GLY A 328 15.70 5.36 -5.56
CA GLY A 328 16.87 6.20 -5.84
C GLY A 328 18.14 5.36 -6.03
N THR A 329 19.26 5.86 -5.54
CA THR A 329 20.58 5.20 -5.63
C THR A 329 21.01 4.48 -4.35
N ALA A 330 20.24 4.64 -3.26
CA ALA A 330 20.72 4.28 -1.93
C ALA A 330 19.77 3.36 -1.13
N TYR A 331 18.67 2.89 -1.71
CA TYR A 331 17.73 2.07 -0.97
C TYR A 331 17.20 0.90 -1.78
N LEU A 332 16.94 -0.21 -1.07
CA LEU A 332 16.21 -1.38 -1.56
C LEU A 332 15.00 -1.65 -0.66
N ARG A 333 13.92 -2.11 -1.26
CA ARG A 333 12.77 -2.69 -0.55
C ARG A 333 12.62 -4.13 -1.02
N ILE A 334 12.56 -5.06 -0.10
CA ILE A 334 12.48 -6.50 -0.35
C ILE A 334 11.23 -7.03 0.32
N THR A 335 10.28 -7.55 -0.45
CA THR A 335 9.08 -8.21 0.04
C THR A 335 9.45 -9.51 0.74
N ALA A 336 8.80 -9.86 1.83
CA ALA A 336 8.96 -11.16 2.46
C ALA A 336 8.19 -12.21 1.65
N GLY A 337 8.91 -13.17 1.11
CA GLY A 337 8.40 -14.32 0.36
C GLY A 337 8.13 -15.53 1.25
N SER A 338 7.89 -16.68 0.62
CA SER A 338 7.91 -17.99 1.26
C SER A 338 9.30 -18.31 1.85
N ASP A 339 9.39 -19.32 2.71
CA ASP A 339 10.69 -19.75 3.25
C ASP A 339 11.68 -20.08 2.11
N SER A 340 11.25 -20.78 1.05
CA SER A 340 12.09 -21.11 -0.10
C SER A 340 12.53 -19.88 -0.93
N GLU A 341 11.68 -18.87 -1.10
CA GLU A 341 12.02 -17.63 -1.81
C GLU A 341 13.00 -16.79 -0.99
N ASN A 342 12.81 -16.71 0.32
CA ASN A 342 13.71 -16.00 1.22
C ASN A 342 15.10 -16.71 1.30
N GLU A 343 15.14 -18.04 1.34
CA GLU A 343 16.39 -18.81 1.30
C GLU A 343 17.14 -18.58 -0.01
N ALA A 344 16.45 -18.60 -1.15
CA ALA A 344 17.04 -18.31 -2.46
C ALA A 344 17.59 -16.89 -2.55
N LEU A 345 16.86 -15.90 -2.03
CA LEU A 345 17.32 -14.53 -1.92
C LEU A 345 18.60 -14.42 -1.07
N MET A 346 18.62 -15.00 0.14
CA MET A 346 19.77 -14.94 1.03
C MET A 346 20.99 -15.61 0.42
N LYS A 347 20.81 -16.77 -0.23
CA LYS A 347 21.86 -17.44 -0.97
C LYS A 347 22.45 -16.55 -2.06
N ALA A 348 21.60 -15.92 -2.87
CA ALA A 348 22.03 -15.02 -3.93
C ALA A 348 22.79 -13.79 -3.37
N LEU A 349 22.36 -13.23 -2.23
CA LEU A 349 23.07 -12.13 -1.58
C LEU A 349 24.45 -12.53 -1.10
N HIS A 350 24.64 -13.73 -0.50
CA HIS A 350 25.95 -14.23 -0.10
C HIS A 350 26.87 -14.47 -1.31
N GLU A 351 26.37 -14.99 -2.41
CA GLU A 351 27.14 -15.16 -3.66
C GLU A 351 27.58 -13.79 -4.21
N ILE A 352 26.68 -12.80 -4.26
CA ILE A 352 26.99 -11.43 -4.68
C ILE A 352 28.06 -10.80 -3.81
N ALA A 353 28.02 -11.02 -2.50
CA ALA A 353 29.01 -10.50 -1.57
C ALA A 353 30.40 -11.14 -1.83
N ALA A 354 30.46 -12.45 -2.05
CA ALA A 354 31.71 -13.16 -2.37
C ALA A 354 32.35 -12.66 -3.67
N GLU A 355 31.56 -12.54 -4.76
CA GLU A 355 32.02 -12.01 -6.07
C GLU A 355 32.60 -10.58 -5.97
N THR A 356 32.11 -9.79 -5.02
CA THR A 356 32.55 -8.40 -4.85
C THR A 356 33.82 -8.32 -4.04
N SER A 357 34.03 -9.26 -3.10
CA SER A 357 35.24 -9.35 -2.28
C SER A 357 36.46 -9.83 -3.06
N GLU A 358 36.26 -10.67 -4.11
CA GLU A 358 37.36 -11.13 -4.98
C GLU A 358 37.86 -10.08 -5.98
N LYS A 359 37.07 -9.00 -6.19
CA LYS A 359 37.40 -7.92 -7.15
C LYS A 359 37.98 -6.66 -6.46
N ALA A 360 38.02 -6.61 -5.14
CA ALA A 360 38.55 -5.52 -4.33
C ALA A 360 39.93 -5.83 -3.81
#